data_1a55c1c56574110a0f6e96c652c5debc
#
_entry.id   1a55c1c56574110a0f6e96c652c5debc
#
_cell.length_a   1.000
_cell.length_b   1.000
_cell.length_c   1.000
_cell.angle_alpha   90.00
_cell.angle_beta   90.00
_cell.angle_gamma   90.00
#
_symmetry.space_group_name_H-M   'P 1'
#
loop_
_entity.id
_entity.type
_entity.pdbx_description
1 polymer ?
#
loop_
_entity_poly.entity_id
_entity_poly.type
_entity_poly.pdbx_seq_one_letter_code
_entity_poly.pdbx_strand_id
1 'polypeptide(L)'
;MSGPKVFHVVTREELVARCEAHLRRLDAAIAEWTKTCKRSGVMDAEVAEQNAARRDALRRMLNEDRFTELQKQVPAEISFLRSDAQTRVERAAVAAAQAMQNRRRAARTARMLLEALTKAGRDVPADLKRDLEAPETAERAMARAFALLSPVDLNSAATDRQRKLASELGRDEKRATLADWLAGQPASVERESELRMDRHLAELTALGVDPSPFAARAAALMGEPSSRQALLADSLLVELAHAVKEGREKSARFAELRELAAELAHDDSTGARALRDRIGMAVAAEDGLSAAALIAEANALIQEKMRVLATDARRRAVLQGLATLGYEVNEGMATAWVQGGQVVLRKAANPEYGVELGGGTKSDRLQVRAVAFGSAQSPRNTSRDLDMEAVWCSEFQRLQTLVSASGGGIEIEHALAVGATPLKLIEDATRPDETDEVRNLKTLQR
;
A
#
# COMPACT_ATOMS: atom_id res chain seq x y z
N MET A 1 5.42 30.42 31.49
CA MET A 1 5.25 31.17 30.22
C MET A 1 3.75 31.30 29.95
N SER A 2 3.19 32.49 29.99
CA SER A 2 1.72 32.69 30.09
C SER A 2 1.13 33.67 29.08
N GLY A 3 1.96 34.33 28.27
CA GLY A 3 1.49 35.19 27.18
C GLY A 3 0.83 34.40 26.04
N PRO A 4 0.62 35.04 24.88
CA PRO A 4 0.10 34.37 23.68
C PRO A 4 0.83 33.07 23.37
N LYS A 5 0.07 32.01 23.08
CA LYS A 5 0.62 30.68 22.77
C LYS A 5 0.25 30.29 21.37
N VAL A 6 1.21 29.69 20.68
CA VAL A 6 1.02 28.96 19.41
C VAL A 6 1.19 27.49 19.70
N PHE A 7 0.25 26.67 19.28
CA PHE A 7 0.23 25.26 19.62
C PHE A 7 -0.40 24.42 18.51
N HIS A 8 -0.01 23.14 18.50
CA HIS A 8 -0.62 22.11 17.67
C HIS A 8 -1.54 21.23 18.50
N VAL A 9 -2.64 20.83 17.91
CA VAL A 9 -3.56 19.87 18.52
C VAL A 9 -3.65 18.65 17.62
N VAL A 10 -3.53 17.48 18.20
CA VAL A 10 -3.85 16.21 17.56
C VAL A 10 -5.01 15.59 18.34
N THR A 11 -6.09 15.24 17.65
CA THR A 11 -7.27 14.65 18.30
C THR A 11 -7.32 13.15 18.06
N ARG A 12 -7.96 12.42 18.99
CA ARG A 12 -8.22 10.98 18.83
C ARG A 12 -9.02 10.71 17.56
N GLU A 13 -10.03 11.57 17.27
CA GLU A 13 -10.86 11.45 16.07
C GLU A 13 -10.03 11.50 14.78
N GLU A 14 -9.07 12.43 14.69
CA GLU A 14 -8.13 12.52 13.58
C GLU A 14 -7.26 11.27 13.46
N LEU A 15 -6.71 10.77 14.59
CA LEU A 15 -5.86 9.57 14.61
C LEU A 15 -6.63 8.32 14.19
N VAL A 16 -7.86 8.13 14.69
CA VAL A 16 -8.74 7.03 14.31
C VAL A 16 -9.05 7.08 12.82
N ALA A 17 -9.48 8.23 12.28
CA ALA A 17 -9.83 8.38 10.88
C ALA A 17 -8.63 8.03 9.96
N ARG A 18 -7.43 8.47 10.32
CA ARG A 18 -6.18 8.16 9.59
C ARG A 18 -5.85 6.67 9.64
N CYS A 19 -5.97 6.06 10.82
CA CYS A 19 -5.72 4.63 11.00
C CYS A 19 -6.73 3.76 10.25
N GLU A 20 -8.01 4.13 10.25
CA GLU A 20 -9.04 3.45 9.47
C GLU A 20 -8.79 3.55 7.97
N ALA A 21 -8.35 4.72 7.48
CA ALA A 21 -7.95 4.90 6.09
C ALA A 21 -6.81 3.95 5.70
N HIS A 22 -5.78 3.84 6.55
CA HIS A 22 -4.68 2.90 6.36
C HIS A 22 -5.15 1.44 6.34
N LEU A 23 -6.06 1.04 7.24
CA LEU A 23 -6.60 -0.33 7.28
C LEU A 23 -7.42 -0.66 6.02
N ARG A 24 -8.17 0.30 5.46
CA ARG A 24 -8.86 0.12 4.17
C ARG A 24 -7.90 -0.12 3.01
N ARG A 25 -6.78 0.61 2.96
CA ARG A 25 -5.70 0.35 1.99
C ARG A 25 -5.11 -1.04 2.17
N LEU A 26 -4.89 -1.48 3.40
CA LEU A 26 -4.40 -2.82 3.69
C LEU A 26 -5.36 -3.90 3.20
N ASP A 27 -6.68 -3.74 3.44
CA ASP A 27 -7.68 -4.68 2.94
C ASP A 27 -7.65 -4.79 1.41
N ALA A 28 -7.49 -3.65 0.71
CA ALA A 28 -7.35 -3.63 -0.74
C ALA A 28 -6.04 -4.29 -1.22
N ALA A 29 -4.93 -4.07 -0.50
CA ALA A 29 -3.64 -4.71 -0.80
C ALA A 29 -3.70 -6.23 -0.62
N ILE A 30 -4.37 -6.73 0.42
CA ILE A 30 -4.60 -8.18 0.62
C ILE A 30 -5.45 -8.76 -0.51
N ALA A 31 -6.50 -8.04 -0.94
CA ALA A 31 -7.34 -8.46 -2.05
C ALA A 31 -6.53 -8.55 -3.37
N GLU A 32 -5.66 -7.57 -3.63
CA GLU A 32 -4.80 -7.56 -4.82
C GLU A 32 -3.73 -8.66 -4.75
N TRP A 33 -3.11 -8.89 -3.58
CA TRP A 33 -2.22 -10.03 -3.35
C TRP A 33 -2.91 -11.36 -3.67
N THR A 34 -4.12 -11.55 -3.13
CA THR A 34 -4.92 -12.75 -3.37
C THR A 34 -5.24 -12.95 -4.85
N LYS A 35 -5.65 -11.88 -5.54
CA LYS A 35 -5.96 -11.89 -6.98
C LYS A 35 -4.72 -12.26 -7.80
N THR A 36 -3.58 -11.67 -7.50
CA THR A 36 -2.31 -11.90 -8.19
C THR A 36 -1.83 -13.33 -8.00
N CYS A 37 -1.85 -13.85 -6.77
CA CYS A 37 -1.47 -15.23 -6.47
C CYS A 37 -2.39 -16.26 -7.12
N LYS A 38 -3.71 -16.02 -7.14
CA LYS A 38 -4.68 -16.88 -7.83
C LYS A 38 -4.43 -16.92 -9.34
N ARG A 39 -4.23 -15.76 -9.98
CA ARG A 39 -3.97 -15.66 -11.42
C ARG A 39 -2.71 -16.40 -11.83
N SER A 40 -1.67 -16.33 -11.01
CA SER A 40 -0.38 -16.98 -11.25
C SER A 40 -0.33 -18.43 -10.78
N GLY A 41 -1.41 -18.98 -10.23
CA GLY A 41 -1.46 -20.37 -9.75
C GLY A 41 -0.58 -20.67 -8.53
N VAL A 42 -0.19 -19.63 -7.78
CA VAL A 42 0.73 -19.74 -6.63
C VAL A 42 0.04 -19.40 -5.29
N MET A 43 -1.29 -19.52 -5.28
CA MET A 43 -2.06 -19.28 -4.07
C MET A 43 -1.73 -20.33 -3.02
N ASP A 44 -1.40 -19.84 -1.82
CA ASP A 44 -1.11 -20.65 -0.65
C ASP A 44 -2.13 -20.29 0.44
N ALA A 45 -2.93 -21.25 0.85
CA ALA A 45 -4.00 -21.04 1.83
C ALA A 45 -3.45 -20.67 3.21
N GLU A 46 -2.35 -21.30 3.64
CA GLU A 46 -1.73 -21.01 4.93
C GLU A 46 -1.21 -19.58 4.99
N VAL A 47 -0.57 -19.11 3.91
CA VAL A 47 -0.10 -17.71 3.84
C VAL A 47 -1.27 -16.72 3.78
N ALA A 48 -2.37 -17.08 3.13
CA ALA A 48 -3.58 -16.25 3.13
C ALA A 48 -4.17 -16.11 4.55
N GLU A 49 -4.19 -17.18 5.33
CA GLU A 49 -4.62 -17.16 6.73
C GLU A 49 -3.66 -16.33 7.60
N GLN A 50 -2.35 -16.44 7.39
CA GLN A 50 -1.35 -15.61 8.07
C GLN A 50 -1.55 -14.13 7.76
N ASN A 51 -1.82 -13.75 6.50
CA ASN A 51 -2.12 -12.38 6.10
C ASN A 51 -3.38 -11.86 6.79
N ALA A 52 -4.44 -12.68 6.88
CA ALA A 52 -5.66 -12.33 7.59
C ALA A 52 -5.41 -12.15 9.11
N ALA A 53 -4.62 -13.02 9.72
CA ALA A 53 -4.26 -12.93 11.14
C ALA A 53 -3.45 -11.63 11.44
N ARG A 54 -2.50 -11.26 10.56
CA ARG A 54 -1.76 -10.00 10.69
C ARG A 54 -2.66 -8.77 10.55
N ARG A 55 -3.58 -8.78 9.59
CA ARG A 55 -4.59 -7.74 9.44
C ARG A 55 -5.43 -7.57 10.71
N ASP A 56 -5.90 -8.68 11.29
CA ASP A 56 -6.73 -8.66 12.50
C ASP A 56 -5.94 -8.19 13.73
N ALA A 57 -4.63 -8.48 13.79
CA ALA A 57 -3.74 -7.95 14.80
C ALA A 57 -3.62 -6.42 14.70
N LEU A 58 -3.47 -5.88 13.48
CA LEU A 58 -3.43 -4.44 13.23
C LEU A 58 -4.77 -3.76 13.56
N ARG A 59 -5.91 -4.40 13.29
CA ARG A 59 -7.23 -3.89 13.71
C ARG A 59 -7.39 -3.84 15.23
N ARG A 60 -6.82 -4.80 15.97
CA ARG A 60 -6.82 -4.75 17.44
C ARG A 60 -6.04 -3.56 17.97
N MET A 61 -4.92 -3.19 17.34
CA MET A 61 -4.15 -1.98 17.73
C MET A 61 -4.97 -0.70 17.64
N LEU A 62 -5.91 -0.61 16.68
CA LEU A 62 -6.83 0.52 16.59
C LEU A 62 -7.74 0.59 17.83
N ASN A 63 -8.29 -0.55 18.26
CA ASN A 63 -9.15 -0.63 19.45
C ASN A 63 -8.38 -0.38 20.76
N GLU A 64 -7.07 -0.62 20.76
CA GLU A 64 -6.14 -0.39 21.89
C GLU A 64 -5.54 1.02 21.88
N ASP A 65 -5.99 1.92 20.99
CA ASP A 65 -5.46 3.28 20.79
C ASP A 65 -3.95 3.34 20.47
N ARG A 66 -3.35 2.29 19.92
CA ARG A 66 -1.94 2.20 19.52
C ARG A 66 -1.71 2.82 18.14
N PHE A 67 -2.16 4.05 17.95
CA PHE A 67 -2.22 4.71 16.64
C PHE A 67 -0.84 4.87 15.98
N THR A 68 0.17 5.27 16.74
CA THR A 68 1.52 5.51 16.21
C THR A 68 2.14 4.24 15.66
N GLU A 69 1.93 3.12 16.34
CA GLU A 69 2.43 1.82 15.88
C GLU A 69 1.69 1.37 14.63
N LEU A 70 0.36 1.49 14.62
CA LEU A 70 -0.48 1.13 13.48
C LEU A 70 -0.08 1.94 12.23
N GLN A 71 0.12 3.25 12.36
CA GLN A 71 0.54 4.12 11.26
C GLN A 71 1.90 3.73 10.66
N LYS A 72 2.79 3.12 11.45
CA LYS A 72 4.09 2.61 10.98
C LYS A 72 3.97 1.22 10.38
N GLN A 73 3.19 0.34 11.00
CA GLN A 73 3.13 -1.07 10.62
C GLN A 73 2.28 -1.32 9.36
N VAL A 74 1.16 -0.59 9.17
CA VAL A 74 0.30 -0.82 8.00
C VAL A 74 1.01 -0.54 6.67
N PRO A 75 1.72 0.58 6.46
CA PRO A 75 2.48 0.79 5.23
C PRO A 75 3.56 -0.27 5.00
N ALA A 76 4.21 -0.74 6.07
CA ALA A 76 5.20 -1.82 5.99
C ALA A 76 4.56 -3.14 5.54
N GLU A 77 3.38 -3.49 6.07
CA GLU A 77 2.64 -4.70 5.67
C GLU A 77 2.16 -4.61 4.22
N ILE A 78 1.67 -3.46 3.76
CA ILE A 78 1.31 -3.25 2.34
C ILE A 78 2.52 -3.45 1.44
N SER A 79 3.67 -2.89 1.82
CA SER A 79 4.93 -3.08 1.07
C SER A 79 5.37 -4.54 1.05
N PHE A 80 5.25 -5.24 2.18
CA PHE A 80 5.52 -6.69 2.26
C PHE A 80 4.62 -7.49 1.33
N LEU A 81 3.30 -7.26 1.33
CA LEU A 81 2.35 -7.96 0.47
C LEU A 81 2.66 -7.77 -1.02
N ARG A 82 3.02 -6.55 -1.42
CA ARG A 82 3.42 -6.24 -2.80
C ARG A 82 4.69 -7.00 -3.20
N SER A 83 5.70 -6.98 -2.33
CA SER A 83 6.97 -7.68 -2.56
C SER A 83 6.81 -9.20 -2.58
N ASP A 84 6.02 -9.77 -1.67
CA ASP A 84 5.74 -11.22 -1.63
C ASP A 84 4.98 -11.66 -2.88
N ALA A 85 3.95 -10.93 -3.31
CA ALA A 85 3.22 -11.22 -4.55
C ALA A 85 4.17 -11.25 -5.76
N GLN A 86 5.03 -10.24 -5.90
CA GLN A 86 6.01 -10.17 -6.98
C GLN A 86 6.98 -11.35 -6.93
N THR A 87 7.54 -11.67 -5.76
CA THR A 87 8.47 -12.79 -5.57
C THR A 87 7.82 -14.13 -5.93
N ARG A 88 6.56 -14.34 -5.59
CA ARG A 88 5.80 -15.54 -5.96
C ARG A 88 5.59 -15.64 -7.47
N VAL A 89 5.22 -14.55 -8.11
CA VAL A 89 5.08 -14.47 -9.57
C VAL A 89 6.41 -14.79 -10.27
N GLU A 90 7.51 -14.21 -9.81
CA GLU A 90 8.84 -14.49 -10.36
C GLU A 90 9.25 -15.95 -10.21
N ARG A 91 9.02 -16.55 -9.05
CA ARG A 91 9.27 -17.99 -8.81
C ARG A 91 8.41 -18.87 -9.72
N ALA A 92 7.14 -18.54 -9.89
CA ALA A 92 6.25 -19.24 -10.81
C ALA A 92 6.74 -19.15 -12.26
N ALA A 93 7.19 -17.97 -12.70
CA ALA A 93 7.73 -17.76 -14.03
C ALA A 93 9.00 -18.61 -14.26
N VAL A 94 9.89 -18.66 -13.27
CA VAL A 94 11.09 -19.53 -13.33
C VAL A 94 10.69 -21.01 -13.43
N ALA A 95 9.76 -21.46 -12.60
CA ALA A 95 9.29 -22.85 -12.65
C ALA A 95 8.61 -23.19 -13.98
N ALA A 96 7.80 -22.28 -14.54
CA ALA A 96 7.17 -22.44 -15.83
C ALA A 96 8.20 -22.53 -16.98
N ALA A 97 9.21 -21.64 -16.99
CA ALA A 97 10.29 -21.67 -17.96
C ALA A 97 11.09 -22.99 -17.90
N GLN A 98 11.40 -23.45 -16.70
CA GLN A 98 12.07 -24.74 -16.48
C GLN A 98 11.24 -25.90 -17.01
N ALA A 99 9.93 -25.90 -16.72
CA ALA A 99 9.02 -26.93 -17.21
C ALA A 99 8.94 -26.92 -18.76
N MET A 100 8.87 -25.73 -19.39
CA MET A 100 8.91 -25.61 -20.85
C MET A 100 10.22 -26.17 -21.44
N GLN A 101 11.35 -25.82 -20.85
CA GLN A 101 12.66 -26.34 -21.29
C GLN A 101 12.73 -27.86 -21.14
N ASN A 102 12.26 -28.40 -20.03
CA ASN A 102 12.22 -29.86 -19.83
C ASN A 102 11.34 -30.56 -20.90
N ARG A 103 10.17 -30.00 -21.20
CA ARG A 103 9.29 -30.51 -22.27
C ARG A 103 9.97 -30.49 -23.66
N ARG A 104 10.63 -29.37 -23.99
CA ARG A 104 11.39 -29.26 -25.28
C ARG A 104 12.52 -30.29 -25.35
N ARG A 105 13.27 -30.50 -24.25
CA ARG A 105 14.31 -31.52 -24.17
C ARG A 105 13.73 -32.92 -24.37
N ALA A 106 12.66 -33.24 -23.66
CA ALA A 106 11.96 -34.51 -23.77
C ALA A 106 11.48 -34.75 -25.21
N ALA A 107 10.86 -33.77 -25.85
CA ALA A 107 10.41 -33.86 -27.23
C ALA A 107 11.58 -34.07 -28.24
N ARG A 108 12.72 -33.36 -28.06
CA ARG A 108 13.92 -33.56 -28.88
C ARG A 108 14.46 -34.99 -28.70
N THR A 109 14.63 -35.45 -27.47
CA THR A 109 15.11 -36.81 -27.16
C THR A 109 14.15 -37.87 -27.68
N ALA A 110 12.84 -37.68 -27.58
CA ALA A 110 11.85 -38.61 -28.14
C ALA A 110 11.95 -38.74 -29.65
N ARG A 111 12.14 -37.62 -30.36
CA ARG A 111 12.39 -37.65 -31.83
C ARG A 111 13.66 -38.44 -32.19
N MET A 112 14.77 -38.16 -31.48
CA MET A 112 16.03 -38.90 -31.70
C MET A 112 15.85 -40.38 -31.41
N LEU A 113 15.10 -40.78 -30.40
CA LEU A 113 14.79 -42.16 -30.08
C LEU A 113 13.95 -42.82 -31.18
N LEU A 114 12.94 -42.13 -31.71
CA LEU A 114 12.12 -42.62 -32.83
C LEU A 114 13.00 -42.85 -34.09
N GLU A 115 13.87 -41.90 -34.40
CA GLU A 115 14.83 -42.06 -35.54
C GLU A 115 15.79 -43.24 -35.32
N ALA A 116 16.29 -43.40 -34.08
CA ALA A 116 17.18 -44.51 -33.73
C ALA A 116 16.47 -45.86 -33.81
N LEU A 117 15.22 -45.96 -33.33
CA LEU A 117 14.39 -47.17 -33.42
C LEU A 117 14.12 -47.54 -34.89
N THR A 118 13.79 -46.54 -35.72
CA THR A 118 13.56 -46.73 -37.17
C THR A 118 14.83 -47.20 -37.88
N LYS A 119 15.99 -46.56 -37.57
CA LYS A 119 17.29 -46.99 -38.14
C LYS A 119 17.68 -48.38 -37.69
N ALA A 120 17.34 -48.81 -36.46
CA ALA A 120 17.61 -50.14 -35.93
C ALA A 120 16.62 -51.21 -36.43
N GLY A 121 15.67 -50.86 -37.32
CA GLY A 121 14.66 -51.76 -37.83
C GLY A 121 13.75 -52.37 -36.79
N ARG A 122 13.56 -51.70 -35.67
CA ARG A 122 12.69 -52.15 -34.57
C ARG A 122 11.24 -51.79 -34.86
N ASP A 123 10.34 -52.73 -34.64
CA ASP A 123 8.90 -52.48 -34.72
C ASP A 123 8.48 -51.62 -33.52
N VAL A 124 8.02 -50.40 -33.80
CA VAL A 124 7.59 -49.47 -32.76
C VAL A 124 6.07 -49.52 -32.67
N PRO A 125 5.52 -49.94 -31.50
CA PRO A 125 4.06 -49.93 -31.29
C PRO A 125 3.44 -48.57 -31.59
N ALA A 126 2.27 -48.55 -32.25
CA ALA A 126 1.63 -47.33 -32.69
C ALA A 126 1.25 -46.37 -31.53
N ASP A 127 0.91 -46.93 -30.36
CA ASP A 127 0.70 -46.19 -29.12
C ASP A 127 1.98 -45.49 -28.64
N LEU A 128 3.09 -46.21 -28.63
CA LEU A 128 4.39 -45.66 -28.22
C LEU A 128 4.88 -44.57 -29.20
N LYS A 129 4.68 -44.75 -30.51
CA LYS A 129 5.01 -43.74 -31.51
C LYS A 129 4.23 -42.45 -31.26
N ARG A 130 2.91 -42.54 -31.06
CA ARG A 130 2.04 -41.41 -30.77
C ARG A 130 2.44 -40.72 -29.45
N ASP A 131 2.77 -41.50 -28.42
CA ASP A 131 3.17 -40.97 -27.12
C ASP A 131 4.51 -40.24 -27.16
N LEU A 132 5.46 -40.69 -28.03
CA LEU A 132 6.76 -40.04 -28.26
C LEU A 132 6.62 -38.77 -29.11
N GLU A 133 5.67 -38.72 -30.03
CA GLU A 133 5.41 -37.55 -30.88
C GLU A 133 4.69 -36.43 -30.11
N ALA A 134 3.94 -36.78 -29.07
CA ALA A 134 3.19 -35.81 -28.25
C ALA A 134 4.08 -35.24 -27.12
N PRO A 135 4.29 -33.91 -27.06
CA PRO A 135 5.21 -33.29 -26.08
C PRO A 135 4.85 -33.56 -24.61
N GLU A 136 3.57 -33.85 -24.35
CA GLU A 136 3.05 -34.05 -22.98
C GLU A 136 3.33 -35.45 -22.43
N THR A 137 3.42 -36.46 -23.33
CA THR A 137 3.60 -37.88 -22.97
C THR A 137 5.03 -38.36 -23.28
N ALA A 138 5.80 -37.61 -24.06
CA ALA A 138 7.12 -37.97 -24.52
C ALA A 138 8.08 -38.43 -23.41
N GLU A 139 8.10 -37.71 -22.28
CA GLU A 139 8.96 -38.03 -21.14
C GLU A 139 8.66 -39.42 -20.55
N ARG A 140 7.38 -39.77 -20.41
CA ARG A 140 6.94 -41.08 -19.87
C ARG A 140 7.19 -42.20 -20.88
N ALA A 141 7.09 -41.90 -22.18
CA ALA A 141 7.28 -42.87 -23.27
C ALA A 141 8.74 -43.20 -23.52
N MET A 142 9.68 -42.30 -23.17
CA MET A 142 11.13 -42.50 -23.39
C MET A 142 11.67 -43.77 -22.75
N ALA A 143 11.25 -44.10 -21.52
CA ALA A 143 11.72 -45.35 -20.86
C ALA A 143 11.37 -46.62 -21.65
N ARG A 144 10.16 -46.68 -22.22
CA ARG A 144 9.71 -47.78 -23.08
C ARG A 144 10.52 -47.82 -24.40
N ALA A 145 10.79 -46.67 -24.98
CA ALA A 145 11.59 -46.53 -26.20
C ALA A 145 13.05 -46.98 -26.01
N PHE A 146 13.67 -46.61 -24.89
CA PHE A 146 15.00 -47.09 -24.51
C PHE A 146 15.03 -48.59 -24.31
N ALA A 147 14.02 -49.18 -23.67
CA ALA A 147 13.95 -50.64 -23.50
C ALA A 147 13.88 -51.40 -24.85
N LEU A 148 13.26 -50.81 -25.87
CA LEU A 148 13.23 -51.39 -27.22
C LEU A 148 14.54 -51.24 -27.97
N LEU A 149 15.32 -50.18 -27.73
CA LEU A 149 16.63 -49.96 -28.32
C LEU A 149 17.71 -50.87 -27.75
N SER A 150 17.66 -51.15 -26.46
CA SER A 150 18.60 -51.99 -25.73
C SER A 150 17.86 -53.22 -25.18
N PRO A 151 17.57 -54.21 -26.00
CA PRO A 151 17.12 -55.48 -25.46
C PRO A 151 18.25 -56.05 -24.62
N VAL A 152 18.04 -56.02 -23.31
CA VAL A 152 18.97 -56.59 -22.36
C VAL A 152 18.83 -58.11 -22.51
N ASP A 153 19.70 -58.74 -23.26
CA ASP A 153 19.94 -60.17 -23.17
C ASP A 153 20.59 -60.44 -21.82
N LEU A 154 19.73 -60.60 -20.80
CA LEU A 154 20.10 -60.86 -19.43
C LEU A 154 20.79 -62.23 -19.20
N ASN A 155 21.06 -62.98 -20.28
CA ASN A 155 21.53 -64.35 -20.23
C ASN A 155 22.91 -64.64 -20.82
N SER A 156 23.79 -63.64 -21.01
CA SER A 156 25.14 -63.97 -21.45
C SER A 156 26.09 -64.10 -20.26
N ALA A 157 26.85 -65.21 -20.19
CA ALA A 157 27.82 -65.53 -19.13
C ALA A 157 28.99 -64.51 -19.03
N ALA A 158 29.12 -63.60 -19.99
CA ALA A 158 30.04 -62.47 -19.95
C ALA A 158 29.61 -61.39 -18.92
N THR A 159 28.35 -61.37 -18.55
CA THR A 159 27.73 -60.35 -17.66
C THR A 159 28.12 -60.51 -16.19
N ASP A 160 28.43 -61.69 -15.68
CA ASP A 160 28.74 -61.86 -14.24
C ASP A 160 30.12 -61.34 -13.89
N ARG A 161 31.08 -61.54 -14.79
CA ARG A 161 32.46 -61.03 -14.64
C ARG A 161 32.49 -59.51 -14.80
N GLN A 162 31.71 -58.96 -15.74
CA GLN A 162 31.53 -57.52 -15.93
C GLN A 162 30.74 -56.87 -14.77
N ARG A 163 29.72 -57.56 -14.22
CA ARG A 163 29.00 -57.07 -13.01
C ARG A 163 29.91 -57.05 -11.78
N LYS A 164 30.79 -58.08 -11.65
CA LYS A 164 31.73 -58.14 -10.53
C LYS A 164 32.79 -57.03 -10.64
N LEU A 165 33.34 -56.83 -11.84
CA LEU A 165 34.27 -55.71 -12.13
C LEU A 165 33.57 -54.33 -11.93
N ALA A 166 32.36 -54.13 -12.42
CA ALA A 166 31.59 -52.89 -12.23
C ALA A 166 31.22 -52.66 -10.74
N SER A 167 30.96 -53.71 -9.98
CA SER A 167 30.73 -53.59 -8.53
C SER A 167 31.99 -53.30 -7.72
N GLU A 168 33.18 -53.73 -8.24
CA GLU A 168 34.46 -53.41 -7.63
C GLU A 168 34.96 -52.01 -8.00
N LEU A 169 34.74 -51.58 -9.21
CA LEU A 169 35.06 -50.21 -9.67
C LEU A 169 34.10 -49.14 -9.14
N GLY A 170 32.85 -49.52 -8.88
CA GLY A 170 31.81 -48.56 -8.37
C GLY A 170 31.72 -48.48 -6.86
N ARG A 171 32.62 -49.10 -6.08
CA ARG A 171 32.54 -49.07 -4.61
C ARG A 171 32.85 -47.71 -4.01
N ASP A 172 33.65 -46.91 -4.65
CA ASP A 172 34.10 -45.59 -4.15
C ASP A 172 33.49 -44.38 -4.91
N GLU A 173 32.76 -44.63 -6.00
CA GLU A 173 32.11 -43.54 -6.74
C GLU A 173 30.67 -43.35 -6.28
N LYS A 174 30.35 -42.15 -5.78
CA LYS A 174 28.97 -41.72 -5.62
C LYS A 174 28.28 -41.90 -6.96
N ARG A 175 27.25 -42.75 -7.03
CA ARG A 175 26.42 -42.92 -8.21
C ARG A 175 25.81 -41.57 -8.58
N ALA A 176 26.48 -40.86 -9.48
CA ALA A 176 25.93 -39.66 -10.07
C ALA A 176 24.68 -40.06 -10.88
N THR A 177 23.56 -39.50 -10.54
CA THR A 177 22.37 -39.67 -11.38
C THR A 177 22.55 -38.92 -12.70
N LEU A 178 21.81 -39.31 -13.73
CA LEU A 178 21.78 -38.55 -14.98
C LEU A 178 21.47 -37.08 -14.73
N ALA A 179 20.65 -36.78 -13.71
CA ALA A 179 20.33 -35.42 -13.29
C ALA A 179 21.55 -34.69 -12.71
N ASP A 180 22.39 -35.36 -11.90
CA ASP A 180 23.63 -34.78 -11.35
C ASP A 180 24.66 -34.51 -12.44
N TRP A 181 24.77 -35.41 -13.42
CA TRP A 181 25.67 -35.24 -14.57
C TRP A 181 25.19 -34.07 -15.46
N LEU A 182 23.89 -33.98 -15.72
CA LEU A 182 23.29 -32.84 -16.46
C LEU A 182 23.42 -31.51 -15.75
N ALA A 183 23.33 -31.51 -14.41
CA ALA A 183 23.52 -30.32 -13.57
C ALA A 183 24.99 -29.84 -13.56
N GLY A 184 25.95 -30.78 -13.70
CA GLY A 184 27.38 -30.47 -13.77
C GLY A 184 27.87 -30.02 -15.14
N GLN A 185 27.05 -30.08 -16.19
CA GLN A 185 27.43 -29.60 -17.52
C GLN A 185 27.28 -28.07 -17.60
N PRO A 186 28.30 -27.32 -18.06
CA PRO A 186 28.16 -25.89 -18.27
C PRO A 186 26.98 -25.63 -19.21
N ALA A 187 26.04 -24.81 -18.76
CA ALA A 187 24.95 -24.38 -19.62
C ALA A 187 25.54 -23.67 -20.83
N SER A 188 25.22 -24.12 -22.05
CA SER A 188 25.63 -23.35 -23.22
C SER A 188 24.97 -21.99 -23.17
N VAL A 189 25.65 -20.92 -23.60
CA VAL A 189 25.15 -19.53 -23.62
C VAL A 189 23.77 -19.45 -24.32
N GLU A 190 23.59 -20.25 -25.35
CA GLU A 190 22.32 -20.37 -26.09
C GLU A 190 21.19 -20.91 -25.22
N ARG A 191 21.45 -21.90 -24.36
CA ARG A 191 20.43 -22.45 -23.43
C ARG A 191 20.05 -21.45 -22.34
N GLU A 192 20.99 -20.64 -21.90
CA GLU A 192 20.74 -19.61 -20.91
C GLU A 192 19.87 -18.50 -21.49
N SER A 193 20.11 -18.08 -22.72
CA SER A 193 19.30 -17.09 -23.44
C SER A 193 17.86 -17.59 -23.67
N GLU A 194 17.70 -18.87 -24.10
CA GLU A 194 16.37 -19.49 -24.23
C GLU A 194 15.61 -19.49 -22.88
N LEU A 195 16.29 -19.89 -21.81
CA LEU A 195 15.65 -19.92 -20.46
C LEU A 195 15.24 -18.54 -19.97
N ARG A 196 16.06 -17.53 -20.26
CA ARG A 196 15.72 -16.12 -19.93
C ARG A 196 14.51 -15.63 -20.72
N MET A 197 14.43 -15.95 -22.02
CA MET A 197 13.27 -15.62 -22.85
C MET A 197 12.00 -16.30 -22.33
N ASP A 198 12.06 -17.61 -22.06
CA ASP A 198 10.92 -18.37 -21.53
C ASP A 198 10.45 -17.81 -20.18
N ARG A 199 11.40 -17.40 -19.31
CA ARG A 199 11.07 -16.74 -18.04
C ARG A 199 10.32 -15.44 -18.24
N HIS A 200 10.80 -14.56 -19.12
CA HIS A 200 10.14 -13.28 -19.40
C HIS A 200 8.76 -13.48 -20.03
N LEU A 201 8.60 -14.44 -20.96
CA LEU A 201 7.31 -14.77 -21.55
C LEU A 201 6.31 -15.27 -20.50
N ALA A 202 6.75 -16.15 -19.59
CA ALA A 202 5.93 -16.64 -18.50
C ALA A 202 5.54 -15.50 -17.53
N GLU A 203 6.45 -14.58 -17.26
CA GLU A 203 6.20 -13.43 -16.41
C GLU A 203 5.20 -12.44 -17.05
N LEU A 204 5.33 -12.15 -18.36
CA LEU A 204 4.35 -11.34 -19.10
C LEU A 204 2.95 -11.94 -18.98
N THR A 205 2.84 -13.27 -19.16
CA THR A 205 1.55 -13.97 -18.98
C THR A 205 1.00 -13.78 -17.57
N ALA A 206 1.83 -13.92 -16.53
CA ALA A 206 1.44 -13.72 -15.15
C ALA A 206 1.03 -12.27 -14.85
N LEU A 207 1.63 -11.30 -15.53
CA LEU A 207 1.26 -9.87 -15.46
C LEU A 207 -0.02 -9.54 -16.25
N GLY A 208 -0.51 -10.47 -17.08
CA GLY A 208 -1.68 -10.25 -17.95
C GLY A 208 -1.35 -9.51 -19.24
N VAL A 209 -0.07 -9.46 -19.61
CA VAL A 209 0.40 -8.89 -20.87
C VAL A 209 0.45 -10.01 -21.91
N ASP A 210 -0.07 -9.78 -23.12
CA ASP A 210 -0.03 -10.77 -24.19
C ASP A 210 1.40 -11.08 -24.62
N PRO A 211 1.93 -12.29 -24.38
CA PRO A 211 3.28 -12.67 -24.77
C PRO A 211 3.40 -13.11 -26.24
N SER A 212 2.26 -13.28 -26.96
CA SER A 212 2.21 -13.91 -28.29
C SER A 212 3.13 -13.27 -29.34
N PRO A 213 3.25 -11.91 -29.43
CA PRO A 213 4.15 -11.27 -30.38
C PRO A 213 5.62 -11.62 -30.14
N PHE A 214 6.02 -11.69 -28.88
CA PHE A 214 7.38 -12.05 -28.49
C PHE A 214 7.65 -13.55 -28.66
N ALA A 215 6.67 -14.40 -28.31
CA ALA A 215 6.75 -15.84 -28.48
C ALA A 215 6.91 -16.24 -29.97
N ALA A 216 6.16 -15.59 -30.88
CA ALA A 216 6.30 -15.80 -32.31
C ALA A 216 7.72 -15.45 -32.82
N ARG A 217 8.29 -14.34 -32.36
CA ARG A 217 9.66 -13.93 -32.71
C ARG A 217 10.68 -14.88 -32.11
N ALA A 218 10.51 -15.32 -30.85
CA ALA A 218 11.39 -16.34 -30.25
C ALA A 218 11.37 -17.66 -31.01
N ALA A 219 10.23 -18.11 -31.54
CA ALA A 219 10.11 -19.27 -32.37
C ALA A 219 10.82 -19.10 -33.75
N ALA A 220 10.74 -17.92 -34.34
CA ALA A 220 11.38 -17.59 -35.61
C ALA A 220 12.91 -17.62 -35.52
N LEU A 221 13.50 -17.35 -34.35
CA LEU A 221 14.95 -17.42 -34.13
C LEU A 221 15.55 -18.80 -34.42
N MET A 222 14.78 -19.87 -34.27
CA MET A 222 15.23 -21.25 -34.51
C MET A 222 15.58 -21.53 -35.98
N GLY A 223 15.08 -20.70 -36.92
CA GLY A 223 15.37 -20.83 -38.37
C GLY A 223 16.52 -19.94 -38.86
N GLU A 224 17.10 -19.12 -38.02
CA GLU A 224 18.15 -18.18 -38.39
C GLU A 224 19.56 -18.82 -38.31
N PRO A 225 20.53 -18.37 -39.11
CA PRO A 225 21.94 -18.77 -38.96
C PRO A 225 22.49 -18.40 -37.56
N SER A 226 23.36 -19.24 -36.98
CA SER A 226 23.82 -19.10 -35.59
C SER A 226 24.42 -17.73 -35.25
N SER A 227 25.17 -17.11 -36.19
CA SER A 227 25.75 -15.78 -35.98
C SER A 227 24.70 -14.65 -35.87
N ARG A 228 23.60 -14.75 -36.62
CA ARG A 228 22.50 -13.80 -36.60
C ARG A 228 21.54 -14.11 -35.46
N GLN A 229 21.38 -15.37 -35.14
CA GLN A 229 20.50 -15.85 -34.06
C GLN A 229 20.89 -15.25 -32.70
N ALA A 230 22.19 -15.22 -32.34
CA ALA A 230 22.67 -14.66 -31.09
C ALA A 230 22.32 -13.16 -30.95
N LEU A 231 22.58 -12.37 -32.00
CA LEU A 231 22.27 -10.93 -32.03
C LEU A 231 20.76 -10.65 -31.88
N LEU A 232 19.94 -11.40 -32.61
CA LEU A 232 18.50 -11.26 -32.54
C LEU A 232 17.94 -11.73 -31.19
N ALA A 233 18.52 -12.78 -30.58
CA ALA A 233 18.16 -13.23 -29.24
C ALA A 233 18.47 -12.19 -28.18
N ASP A 234 19.63 -11.55 -28.24
CA ASP A 234 19.99 -10.47 -27.30
C ASP A 234 19.05 -9.25 -27.45
N SER A 235 18.74 -8.84 -28.69
CA SER A 235 17.76 -7.78 -28.94
C SER A 235 16.38 -8.12 -28.36
N LEU A 236 15.89 -9.34 -28.61
CA LEU A 236 14.61 -9.80 -28.10
C LEU A 236 14.58 -9.87 -26.57
N LEU A 237 15.68 -10.28 -25.93
CA LEU A 237 15.80 -10.29 -24.47
C LEU A 237 15.69 -8.88 -23.86
N VAL A 238 16.33 -7.89 -24.49
CA VAL A 238 16.23 -6.50 -24.04
C VAL A 238 14.78 -5.99 -24.16
N GLU A 239 14.12 -6.26 -25.27
CA GLU A 239 12.71 -5.89 -25.47
C GLU A 239 11.77 -6.59 -24.48
N LEU A 240 11.98 -7.89 -24.24
CA LEU A 240 11.22 -8.65 -23.24
C LEU A 240 11.44 -8.11 -21.84
N ALA A 241 12.68 -7.79 -21.46
CA ALA A 241 12.97 -7.20 -20.15
C ALA A 241 12.28 -5.83 -19.97
N HIS A 242 12.25 -5.02 -21.04
CA HIS A 242 11.53 -3.74 -21.05
C HIS A 242 10.02 -3.95 -20.90
N ALA A 243 9.42 -4.86 -21.68
CA ALA A 243 8.00 -5.17 -21.60
C ALA A 243 7.59 -5.70 -20.21
N VAL A 244 8.42 -6.55 -19.58
CA VAL A 244 8.20 -7.02 -18.21
C VAL A 244 8.25 -5.87 -17.22
N LYS A 245 9.23 -4.97 -17.34
CA LYS A 245 9.33 -3.79 -16.48
C LYS A 245 8.09 -2.89 -16.60
N GLU A 246 7.67 -2.58 -17.82
CA GLU A 246 6.45 -1.80 -18.07
C GLU A 246 5.21 -2.48 -17.51
N GLY A 247 5.08 -3.79 -17.70
CA GLY A 247 3.98 -4.58 -17.14
C GLY A 247 3.94 -4.55 -15.62
N ARG A 248 5.09 -4.65 -14.94
CA ARG A 248 5.21 -4.51 -13.47
C ARG A 248 4.81 -3.11 -13.00
N GLU A 249 5.31 -2.06 -13.65
CA GLU A 249 4.97 -0.69 -13.31
C GLU A 249 3.47 -0.42 -13.50
N LYS A 250 2.88 -0.88 -14.60
CA LYS A 250 1.45 -0.78 -14.88
C LYS A 250 0.63 -1.50 -13.79
N SER A 251 1.01 -2.73 -13.45
CA SER A 251 0.35 -3.51 -12.40
C SER A 251 0.44 -2.82 -11.03
N ALA A 252 1.60 -2.25 -10.67
CA ALA A 252 1.79 -1.51 -9.42
C ALA A 252 0.90 -0.26 -9.35
N ARG A 253 0.79 0.53 -10.44
CA ARG A 253 -0.09 1.71 -10.50
C ARG A 253 -1.56 1.32 -10.34
N PHE A 254 -2.00 0.22 -10.95
CA PHE A 254 -3.38 -0.24 -10.79
C PHE A 254 -3.66 -0.79 -9.39
N ALA A 255 -2.69 -1.43 -8.74
CA ALA A 255 -2.81 -1.83 -7.34
C ALA A 255 -2.99 -0.60 -6.45
N GLU A 256 -2.17 0.45 -6.64
CA GLU A 256 -2.28 1.72 -5.91
C GLU A 256 -3.63 2.41 -6.15
N LEU A 257 -4.12 2.45 -7.40
CA LEU A 257 -5.45 3.00 -7.69
C LEU A 257 -6.57 2.26 -6.95
N ARG A 258 -6.51 0.93 -6.85
CA ARG A 258 -7.50 0.15 -6.10
C ARG A 258 -7.44 0.43 -4.60
N GLU A 259 -6.25 0.61 -4.04
CA GLU A 259 -6.06 1.00 -2.65
C GLU A 259 -6.63 2.39 -2.37
N LEU A 260 -6.38 3.37 -3.25
CA LEU A 260 -6.94 4.72 -3.15
C LEU A 260 -8.47 4.72 -3.31
N ALA A 261 -9.00 3.93 -4.23
CA ALA A 261 -10.44 3.78 -4.40
C ALA A 261 -11.11 3.17 -3.16
N ALA A 262 -10.46 2.21 -2.49
CA ALA A 262 -10.94 1.62 -1.24
C ALA A 262 -10.91 2.65 -0.09
N GLU A 263 -9.92 3.52 -0.03
CA GLU A 263 -9.88 4.62 0.93
C GLU A 263 -11.00 5.63 0.70
N LEU A 264 -11.24 6.02 -0.57
CA LEU A 264 -12.31 6.93 -0.96
C LEU A 264 -13.71 6.31 -0.82
N ALA A 265 -13.86 5.01 -0.59
CA ALA A 265 -15.16 4.33 -0.54
C ALA A 265 -16.07 4.84 0.60
N HIS A 266 -15.50 5.43 1.65
CA HIS A 266 -16.21 6.01 2.79
C HIS A 266 -16.52 7.51 2.63
N ASP A 267 -16.10 8.11 1.54
CA ASP A 267 -16.44 9.49 1.22
C ASP A 267 -17.63 9.52 0.24
N ASP A 268 -18.80 9.92 0.76
CA ASP A 268 -20.04 10.03 0.00
C ASP A 268 -20.16 11.33 -0.81
N SER A 269 -19.12 12.17 -0.82
CA SER A 269 -19.12 13.37 -1.65
C SER A 269 -19.22 13.03 -3.13
N THR A 270 -19.86 13.92 -3.90
CA THR A 270 -20.00 13.75 -5.36
C THR A 270 -18.64 13.66 -6.04
N GLY A 271 -17.64 14.41 -5.56
CA GLY A 271 -16.28 14.38 -6.08
C GLY A 271 -15.60 13.02 -5.86
N ALA A 272 -15.71 12.43 -4.66
CA ALA A 272 -15.13 11.14 -4.36
C ALA A 272 -15.80 10.00 -5.15
N ARG A 273 -17.14 10.05 -5.30
CA ARG A 273 -17.87 9.08 -6.13
C ARG A 273 -17.45 9.15 -7.60
N ALA A 274 -17.44 10.34 -8.18
CA ALA A 274 -17.03 10.53 -9.58
C ALA A 274 -15.57 10.09 -9.81
N LEU A 275 -14.67 10.35 -8.86
CA LEU A 275 -13.28 9.92 -8.98
C LEU A 275 -13.14 8.39 -8.88
N ARG A 276 -13.88 7.73 -7.98
CA ARG A 276 -13.91 6.26 -7.90
C ARG A 276 -14.43 5.62 -9.19
N ASP A 277 -15.46 6.19 -9.79
CA ASP A 277 -16.01 5.70 -11.07
C ASP A 277 -14.97 5.83 -12.18
N ARG A 278 -14.26 6.97 -12.27
CA ARG A 278 -13.15 7.16 -13.21
C ARG A 278 -12.00 6.18 -12.97
N ILE A 279 -11.62 5.95 -11.72
CA ILE A 279 -10.61 4.93 -11.36
C ILE A 279 -11.09 3.55 -11.81
N GLY A 280 -12.34 3.19 -11.54
CA GLY A 280 -12.93 1.92 -11.95
C GLY A 280 -12.88 1.71 -13.47
N MET A 281 -13.24 2.74 -14.25
CA MET A 281 -13.16 2.71 -15.71
C MET A 281 -11.72 2.57 -16.21
N ALA A 282 -10.77 3.33 -15.67
CA ALA A 282 -9.36 3.26 -16.05
C ALA A 282 -8.74 1.88 -15.75
N VAL A 283 -9.07 1.30 -14.60
CA VAL A 283 -8.63 -0.06 -14.22
C VAL A 283 -9.26 -1.12 -15.12
N ALA A 284 -10.54 -0.99 -15.47
CA ALA A 284 -11.24 -1.93 -16.36
C ALA A 284 -10.74 -1.85 -17.82
N ALA A 285 -10.44 -0.66 -18.30
CA ALA A 285 -9.89 -0.42 -19.64
C ALA A 285 -8.38 -0.66 -19.70
N GLU A 286 -7.74 -0.97 -18.59
CA GLU A 286 -6.27 -1.07 -18.46
C GLU A 286 -5.51 0.16 -18.98
N ASP A 287 -6.11 1.36 -18.80
CA ASP A 287 -5.52 2.61 -19.23
C ASP A 287 -4.39 3.06 -18.29
N GLY A 288 -3.17 2.67 -18.61
CA GLY A 288 -1.97 3.04 -17.86
C GLY A 288 -1.58 4.52 -18.00
N LEU A 289 -2.06 5.23 -19.03
CA LEU A 289 -1.69 6.62 -19.27
C LEU A 289 -2.41 7.56 -18.29
N SER A 290 -3.67 7.31 -17.99
CA SER A 290 -4.44 8.11 -17.03
C SER A 290 -4.11 7.78 -15.57
N ALA A 291 -3.48 6.63 -15.30
CA ALA A 291 -3.28 6.12 -13.94
C ALA A 291 -2.51 7.10 -13.04
N ALA A 292 -1.42 7.70 -13.52
CA ALA A 292 -0.60 8.61 -12.73
C ALA A 292 -1.37 9.90 -12.34
N ALA A 293 -2.17 10.44 -13.26
CA ALA A 293 -3.01 11.61 -12.98
C ALA A 293 -4.11 11.28 -11.97
N LEU A 294 -4.76 10.12 -12.09
CA LEU A 294 -5.79 9.68 -11.16
C LEU A 294 -5.22 9.41 -9.75
N ILE A 295 -4.01 8.86 -9.64
CA ILE A 295 -3.30 8.68 -8.36
C ILE A 295 -3.07 10.03 -7.70
N ALA A 296 -2.56 11.02 -8.45
CA ALA A 296 -2.31 12.35 -7.93
C ALA A 296 -3.61 13.05 -7.46
N GLU A 297 -4.68 12.97 -8.26
CA GLU A 297 -5.98 13.53 -7.94
C GLU A 297 -6.60 12.87 -6.70
N ALA A 298 -6.52 11.53 -6.60
CA ALA A 298 -7.03 10.79 -5.45
C ALA A 298 -6.28 11.14 -4.16
N ASN A 299 -4.95 11.19 -4.22
CA ASN A 299 -4.14 11.60 -3.07
C ASN A 299 -4.45 13.04 -2.63
N ALA A 300 -4.60 13.98 -3.56
CA ALA A 300 -4.95 15.35 -3.25
C ALA A 300 -6.33 15.46 -2.58
N LEU A 301 -7.33 14.74 -3.08
CA LEU A 301 -8.67 14.71 -2.49
C LEU A 301 -8.66 14.12 -1.08
N ILE A 302 -7.97 13.00 -0.88
CA ILE A 302 -7.83 12.35 0.43
C ILE A 302 -7.14 13.28 1.43
N GLN A 303 -6.03 13.91 1.03
CA GLN A 303 -5.30 14.86 1.87
C GLN A 303 -6.18 16.05 2.28
N GLU A 304 -6.91 16.63 1.34
CA GLU A 304 -7.82 17.75 1.63
C GLU A 304 -8.93 17.34 2.59
N LYS A 305 -9.53 16.16 2.41
CA LYS A 305 -10.55 15.61 3.30
C LYS A 305 -10.01 15.40 4.71
N MET A 306 -8.85 14.77 4.84
CA MET A 306 -8.21 14.57 6.15
C MET A 306 -7.85 15.90 6.81
N ARG A 307 -7.42 16.92 6.04
CA ARG A 307 -7.15 18.25 6.55
C ARG A 307 -8.40 18.92 7.10
N VAL A 308 -9.52 18.86 6.39
CA VAL A 308 -10.80 19.43 6.85
C VAL A 308 -11.27 18.73 8.13
N LEU A 309 -11.29 17.40 8.13
CA LEU A 309 -11.68 16.59 9.29
C LEU A 309 -10.82 16.92 10.53
N ALA A 310 -9.49 16.95 10.36
CA ALA A 310 -8.55 17.27 11.42
C ALA A 310 -8.80 18.69 11.97
N THR A 311 -8.98 19.66 11.07
CA THR A 311 -9.24 21.05 11.45
C THR A 311 -10.52 21.19 12.29
N ASP A 312 -11.59 20.54 11.87
CA ASP A 312 -12.88 20.57 12.58
C ASP A 312 -12.81 19.83 13.91
N ALA A 313 -12.16 18.67 13.95
CA ALA A 313 -11.97 17.88 15.17
C ALA A 313 -11.15 18.65 16.21
N ARG A 314 -10.04 19.28 15.78
CA ARG A 314 -9.17 20.08 16.66
C ARG A 314 -9.92 21.26 17.28
N ARG A 315 -10.68 22.01 16.48
CA ARG A 315 -11.47 23.15 16.96
C ARG A 315 -12.55 22.71 17.92
N ARG A 316 -13.28 21.65 17.61
CA ARG A 316 -14.29 21.08 18.52
C ARG A 316 -13.66 20.65 19.85
N ALA A 317 -12.53 19.94 19.82
CA ALA A 317 -11.85 19.49 21.04
C ALA A 317 -11.40 20.66 21.92
N VAL A 318 -10.84 21.73 21.33
CA VAL A 318 -10.44 22.93 22.07
C VAL A 318 -11.65 23.65 22.67
N LEU A 319 -12.70 23.87 21.88
CA LEU A 319 -13.93 24.53 22.38
C LEU A 319 -14.62 23.72 23.49
N GLN A 320 -14.68 22.40 23.31
CA GLN A 320 -15.27 21.49 24.33
C GLN A 320 -14.44 21.48 25.60
N GLY A 321 -13.12 21.47 25.51
CA GLY A 321 -12.23 21.58 26.65
C GLY A 321 -12.43 22.93 27.40
N LEU A 322 -12.55 24.04 26.68
CA LEU A 322 -12.80 25.37 27.25
C LEU A 322 -14.19 25.46 27.89
N ALA A 323 -15.22 24.87 27.28
CA ALA A 323 -16.53 24.77 27.89
C ALA A 323 -16.48 24.05 29.26
N THR A 324 -15.71 22.96 29.36
CA THR A 324 -15.49 22.22 30.61
C THR A 324 -14.79 23.10 31.68
N LEU A 325 -13.97 24.07 31.26
CA LEU A 325 -13.29 25.02 32.14
C LEU A 325 -14.17 26.23 32.51
N GLY A 326 -15.42 26.26 32.04
CA GLY A 326 -16.42 27.30 32.38
C GLY A 326 -16.43 28.51 31.46
N TYR A 327 -15.87 28.38 30.25
CA TYR A 327 -16.02 29.36 29.18
C TYR A 327 -17.35 29.18 28.45
N GLU A 328 -17.96 30.28 28.04
CA GLU A 328 -19.22 30.29 27.29
C GLU A 328 -18.97 29.87 25.84
N VAL A 329 -19.42 28.69 25.50
CA VAL A 329 -19.32 28.13 24.10
C VAL A 329 -20.74 27.95 23.57
N ASN A 330 -21.08 28.70 22.52
CA ASN A 330 -22.40 28.65 21.88
C ASN A 330 -22.36 27.73 20.66
N GLU A 331 -23.52 27.21 20.26
CA GLU A 331 -23.68 26.50 19.00
C GLU A 331 -23.24 27.37 17.82
N GLY A 332 -22.51 26.79 16.87
CA GLY A 332 -21.98 27.51 15.71
C GLY A 332 -20.64 28.22 15.92
N MET A 333 -20.09 28.31 17.14
CA MET A 333 -18.77 28.94 17.35
C MET A 333 -17.65 28.25 16.62
N ALA A 334 -17.69 26.93 16.46
CA ALA A 334 -16.72 26.21 15.66
C ALA A 334 -16.76 26.66 14.19
N THR A 335 -17.97 26.84 13.65
CA THR A 335 -18.18 27.33 12.27
C THR A 335 -17.76 28.80 12.15
N ALA A 336 -18.11 29.65 13.12
CA ALA A 336 -17.69 31.04 13.14
C ALA A 336 -16.15 31.16 13.20
N TRP A 337 -15.49 30.31 13.97
CA TRP A 337 -14.02 30.26 13.99
C TRP A 337 -13.43 29.86 12.65
N VAL A 338 -14.04 28.89 11.97
CA VAL A 338 -13.62 28.50 10.61
C VAL A 338 -13.75 29.67 9.64
N GLN A 339 -14.87 30.39 9.66
CA GLN A 339 -15.16 31.48 8.73
C GLN A 339 -14.39 32.77 9.04
N GLY A 340 -14.34 33.13 10.33
CA GLY A 340 -13.74 34.38 10.80
C GLY A 340 -12.25 34.29 11.13
N GLY A 341 -11.69 33.07 11.16
CA GLY A 341 -10.29 32.83 11.55
C GLY A 341 -9.99 33.04 13.03
N GLN A 342 -10.92 33.61 13.79
CA GLN A 342 -10.79 33.84 15.22
C GLN A 342 -12.15 33.74 15.93
N VAL A 343 -12.14 33.42 17.23
CA VAL A 343 -13.29 33.42 18.11
C VAL A 343 -12.88 33.88 19.50
N VAL A 344 -13.77 34.61 20.17
CA VAL A 344 -13.54 35.12 21.51
C VAL A 344 -14.56 34.49 22.47
N LEU A 345 -14.05 33.97 23.58
CA LEU A 345 -14.84 33.28 24.60
C LEU A 345 -14.75 34.05 25.90
N ARG A 346 -15.90 34.27 26.56
CA ARG A 346 -15.99 34.85 27.90
C ARG A 346 -16.05 33.75 28.94
N LYS A 347 -15.62 34.08 30.14
CA LYS A 347 -15.80 33.21 31.29
C LYS A 347 -16.90 33.76 32.19
N ALA A 348 -17.95 32.96 32.46
CA ALA A 348 -19.07 33.41 33.27
C ALA A 348 -18.64 33.91 34.66
N ALA A 349 -17.63 33.30 35.28
CA ALA A 349 -17.11 33.70 36.59
C ALA A 349 -16.33 35.03 36.58
N ASN A 350 -15.79 35.47 35.43
CA ASN A 350 -15.02 36.70 35.26
C ASN A 350 -15.35 37.38 33.95
N PRO A 351 -16.51 38.04 33.83
CA PRO A 351 -17.01 38.54 32.54
C PRO A 351 -16.16 39.66 31.90
N GLU A 352 -15.27 40.27 32.70
CA GLU A 352 -14.31 41.29 32.22
C GLU A 352 -13.11 40.69 31.44
N TYR A 353 -12.94 39.38 31.54
CA TYR A 353 -11.81 38.67 30.88
C TYR A 353 -12.31 37.48 30.10
N GLY A 354 -11.51 37.10 29.08
CA GLY A 354 -11.77 35.95 28.24
C GLY A 354 -10.54 35.46 27.52
N VAL A 355 -10.76 34.61 26.54
CA VAL A 355 -9.71 34.11 25.66
C VAL A 355 -10.08 34.33 24.21
N GLU A 356 -9.13 34.74 23.42
CA GLU A 356 -9.23 34.79 21.97
C GLU A 356 -8.48 33.60 21.37
N LEU A 357 -9.18 32.81 20.58
CA LEU A 357 -8.64 31.73 19.81
C LEU A 357 -8.48 32.20 18.38
N GLY A 358 -7.29 32.02 17.82
CA GLY A 358 -6.95 32.31 16.42
C GLY A 358 -6.46 31.05 15.71
N GLY A 359 -6.44 31.13 14.39
CA GLY A 359 -5.94 30.07 13.52
C GLY A 359 -6.67 30.08 12.20
N GLY A 360 -5.97 30.30 11.11
CA GLY A 360 -6.55 30.32 9.77
C GLY A 360 -7.17 28.99 9.37
N THR A 361 -8.04 29.00 8.37
CA THR A 361 -8.74 27.82 7.84
C THR A 361 -7.81 26.72 7.31
N LYS A 362 -6.59 27.10 6.92
CA LYS A 362 -5.58 26.18 6.35
C LYS A 362 -4.41 25.93 7.30
N SER A 363 -4.41 26.53 8.52
CA SER A 363 -3.30 26.43 9.45
C SER A 363 -3.50 25.27 10.42
N ASP A 364 -2.49 24.42 10.57
CA ASP A 364 -2.43 23.41 11.62
C ASP A 364 -2.09 24.02 12.99
N ARG A 365 -1.70 25.32 13.00
CA ARG A 365 -1.31 26.07 14.18
C ARG A 365 -2.50 26.82 14.69
N LEU A 366 -2.80 26.62 15.96
CA LEU A 366 -3.79 27.38 16.70
C LEU A 366 -3.06 28.40 17.59
N GLN A 367 -3.69 29.54 17.77
CA GLN A 367 -3.19 30.59 18.66
C GLN A 367 -4.22 30.83 19.75
N VAL A 368 -3.73 31.11 20.94
CA VAL A 368 -4.58 31.50 22.05
C VAL A 368 -3.93 32.60 22.85
N ARG A 369 -4.73 33.55 23.29
CA ARG A 369 -4.30 34.59 24.21
C ARG A 369 -5.44 34.99 25.14
N ALA A 370 -5.07 35.40 26.34
CA ALA A 370 -6.00 36.09 27.25
C ALA A 370 -6.35 37.46 26.67
N VAL A 371 -7.61 37.88 26.88
CA VAL A 371 -8.13 39.19 26.43
C VAL A 371 -8.93 39.81 27.55
N ALA A 372 -9.03 41.13 27.54
CA ALA A 372 -9.89 41.89 28.45
C ALA A 372 -11.04 42.55 27.66
N PHE A 373 -12.20 42.64 28.26
CA PHE A 373 -13.35 43.37 27.72
C PHE A 373 -13.50 44.74 28.40
N GLY A 374 -13.83 45.75 27.65
CA GLY A 374 -14.03 47.08 28.17
C GLY A 374 -13.85 48.16 27.12
N SER A 375 -14.01 49.44 27.51
CA SER A 375 -13.78 50.57 26.62
C SER A 375 -12.30 51.01 26.67
N ALA A 376 -11.79 51.54 25.59
CA ALA A 376 -10.43 52.07 25.51
C ALA A 376 -10.14 53.23 26.50
N GLN A 377 -11.19 53.83 27.07
CA GLN A 377 -11.10 54.95 27.98
C GLN A 377 -11.13 54.56 29.47
N SER A 378 -11.37 53.28 29.78
CA SER A 378 -11.42 52.80 31.17
C SER A 378 -10.02 52.61 31.73
N PRO A 379 -9.68 53.10 32.95
CA PRO A 379 -8.38 52.89 33.58
C PRO A 379 -8.20 51.38 33.83
N ARG A 380 -7.11 50.84 33.35
CA ARG A 380 -6.77 49.42 33.49
C ARG A 380 -5.91 49.14 34.73
N ASN A 381 -6.21 48.04 35.39
CA ASN A 381 -5.39 47.55 36.48
C ASN A 381 -4.42 46.49 35.95
N THR A 382 -3.18 46.93 35.65
CA THR A 382 -2.11 46.06 35.10
C THR A 382 -1.75 44.89 35.98
N SER A 383 -1.87 45.02 37.32
CA SER A 383 -1.64 43.91 38.25
C SER A 383 -2.69 42.84 38.09
N ARG A 384 -3.97 43.22 37.97
CA ARG A 384 -5.09 42.29 37.74
C ARG A 384 -4.98 41.61 36.37
N ASP A 385 -4.49 42.31 35.35
CA ASP A 385 -4.23 41.75 34.02
C ASP A 385 -3.17 40.64 34.09
N LEU A 386 -2.08 40.84 34.84
CA LEU A 386 -1.04 39.84 35.06
C LEU A 386 -1.56 38.61 35.82
N ASP A 387 -2.39 38.85 36.86
CA ASP A 387 -3.01 37.75 37.61
C ASP A 387 -3.93 36.90 36.72
N MET A 388 -4.71 37.55 35.84
CA MET A 388 -5.58 36.85 34.89
C MET A 388 -4.82 36.08 33.84
N GLU A 389 -3.67 36.59 33.34
CA GLU A 389 -2.76 35.81 32.48
C GLU A 389 -2.19 34.58 33.21
N ALA A 390 -1.85 34.71 34.52
CA ALA A 390 -1.36 33.57 35.29
C ALA A 390 -2.47 32.51 35.52
N VAL A 391 -3.71 32.95 35.79
CA VAL A 391 -4.87 32.06 35.86
C VAL A 391 -5.08 31.32 34.53
N TRP A 392 -5.02 32.04 33.40
CA TRP A 392 -5.14 31.45 32.08
C TRP A 392 -4.05 30.38 31.81
N CYS A 393 -2.83 30.57 32.30
CA CYS A 393 -1.80 29.55 32.19
C CYS A 393 -2.17 28.24 32.85
N SER A 394 -2.70 28.31 34.05
CA SER A 394 -3.16 27.12 34.78
C SER A 394 -4.33 26.44 34.05
N GLU A 395 -5.22 27.23 33.47
CA GLU A 395 -6.35 26.73 32.69
C GLU A 395 -5.91 26.10 31.39
N PHE A 396 -4.92 26.66 30.71
CA PHE A 396 -4.35 26.05 29.51
C PHE A 396 -3.68 24.69 29.80
N GLN A 397 -3.02 24.56 30.95
CA GLN A 397 -2.48 23.24 31.38
C GLN A 397 -3.60 22.23 31.64
N ARG A 398 -4.71 22.67 32.23
CA ARG A 398 -5.90 21.83 32.40
C ARG A 398 -6.51 21.45 31.05
N LEU A 399 -6.57 22.39 30.08
CA LEU A 399 -7.01 22.11 28.72
C LEU A 399 -6.13 21.03 28.06
N GLN A 400 -4.80 21.12 28.23
CA GLN A 400 -3.89 20.06 27.75
C GLN A 400 -4.21 18.72 28.39
N THR A 401 -4.46 18.68 29.68
CA THR A 401 -4.84 17.44 30.39
C THR A 401 -6.17 16.87 29.88
N LEU A 402 -7.17 17.70 29.65
CA LEU A 402 -8.48 17.28 29.13
C LEU A 402 -8.38 16.68 27.72
N VAL A 403 -7.61 17.32 26.82
CA VAL A 403 -7.39 16.83 25.48
C VAL A 403 -6.58 15.52 25.49
N SER A 404 -5.57 15.42 26.38
CA SER A 404 -4.80 14.18 26.54
C SER A 404 -5.65 13.04 27.10
N ALA A 405 -6.53 13.31 28.05
CA ALA A 405 -7.45 12.32 28.61
C ALA A 405 -8.45 11.78 27.57
N SER A 406 -8.76 12.56 26.54
CA SER A 406 -9.58 12.12 25.40
C SER A 406 -8.79 11.38 24.30
N GLY A 407 -7.53 11.03 24.56
CA GLY A 407 -6.66 10.31 23.61
C GLY A 407 -6.03 11.19 22.53
N GLY A 408 -6.08 12.53 22.69
CA GLY A 408 -5.41 13.51 21.86
C GLY A 408 -4.13 14.06 22.50
N GLY A 409 -3.65 15.20 22.02
CA GLY A 409 -2.51 15.92 22.59
C GLY A 409 -2.46 17.37 22.14
N ILE A 410 -1.87 18.22 23.00
CA ILE A 410 -1.55 19.60 22.68
C ILE A 410 -0.05 19.81 22.86
N GLU A 411 0.62 20.24 21.82
CA GLU A 411 2.05 20.57 21.81
C GLU A 411 2.22 22.09 21.64
N ILE A 412 2.89 22.74 22.58
CA ILE A 412 3.16 24.17 22.52
C ILE A 412 4.41 24.38 21.67
N GLU A 413 4.26 25.10 20.56
CA GLU A 413 5.37 25.49 19.68
C GLU A 413 6.06 26.76 20.22
N HIS A 414 5.26 27.74 20.63
CA HIS A 414 5.76 29.01 21.14
C HIS A 414 4.87 29.55 22.25
N ALA A 415 5.46 30.09 23.29
CA ALA A 415 4.76 30.76 24.39
C ALA A 415 5.56 31.94 24.92
N LEU A 416 4.94 33.08 25.09
CA LEU A 416 5.52 34.26 25.72
C LEU A 416 5.39 34.22 27.25
N ALA A 417 6.20 34.98 27.95
CA ALA A 417 6.08 35.12 29.41
C ALA A 417 4.85 35.96 29.81
N VAL A 418 4.39 35.80 31.07
CA VAL A 418 3.33 36.68 31.67
C VAL A 418 3.81 38.13 31.60
N GLY A 419 2.96 39.01 31.11
CA GLY A 419 3.26 40.45 31.02
C GLY A 419 4.22 40.82 29.88
N ALA A 420 4.67 39.88 29.05
CA ALA A 420 5.52 40.17 27.91
C ALA A 420 4.83 41.08 26.87
N THR A 421 3.51 40.99 26.79
CA THR A 421 2.68 41.86 25.94
C THR A 421 1.44 42.28 26.72
N PRO A 422 0.95 43.53 26.58
CA PRO A 422 -0.27 43.95 27.23
C PRO A 422 -1.45 43.13 26.70
N LEU A 423 -2.44 42.84 27.56
CA LEU A 423 -3.67 42.15 27.15
C LEU A 423 -4.38 42.96 26.05
N LYS A 424 -4.82 42.24 25.02
CA LYS A 424 -5.66 42.85 23.98
C LYS A 424 -6.98 43.24 24.55
N LEU A 425 -7.37 44.50 24.35
CA LEU A 425 -8.70 44.99 24.70
C LEU A 425 -9.66 44.68 23.56
N ILE A 426 -10.79 44.11 23.90
CA ILE A 426 -11.92 43.91 23.01
C ILE A 426 -13.04 44.83 23.47
N GLU A 427 -13.46 45.73 22.59
CA GLU A 427 -14.59 46.60 22.88
C GLU A 427 -15.84 45.75 23.04
N ASP A 428 -16.56 45.99 24.14
CA ASP A 428 -17.86 45.38 24.38
C ASP A 428 -18.85 45.96 23.37
N ALA A 429 -19.12 45.20 22.32
CA ALA A 429 -20.23 45.54 21.42
C ALA A 429 -21.51 45.38 22.26
N THR A 430 -21.90 46.47 22.88
CA THR A 430 -23.15 46.80 23.61
C THR A 430 -24.05 45.59 23.90
N ARG A 431 -24.14 45.23 25.21
CA ARG A 431 -25.46 44.81 25.77
C ARG A 431 -26.45 45.88 25.35
N PRO A 432 -27.57 45.56 24.70
CA PRO A 432 -28.65 46.53 24.60
C PRO A 432 -28.98 46.95 26.04
N ASP A 433 -28.90 48.24 26.26
CA ASP A 433 -29.12 48.87 27.58
C ASP A 433 -30.47 48.39 28.10
N GLU A 434 -30.51 47.62 29.20
CA GLU A 434 -31.75 47.25 29.90
C GLU A 434 -32.52 48.51 30.36
N THR A 435 -31.91 49.69 30.28
CA THR A 435 -32.51 50.95 30.55
C THR A 435 -33.45 51.48 29.48
N ASP A 436 -33.34 51.03 28.20
CA ASP A 436 -34.24 51.49 27.13
C ASP A 436 -35.55 50.70 27.04
N GLU A 437 -35.59 49.42 27.49
CA GLU A 437 -36.88 48.69 27.58
C GLU A 437 -37.80 49.23 28.67
N VAL A 438 -37.29 49.79 29.80
CA VAL A 438 -38.07 50.37 30.86
C VAL A 438 -38.61 51.76 30.47
N ARG A 439 -37.97 52.47 29.56
CA ARG A 439 -38.46 53.73 29.01
C ARG A 439 -39.58 53.55 28.01
N ASN A 440 -39.52 52.55 27.17
CA ASN A 440 -40.54 52.28 26.14
C ASN A 440 -41.84 51.71 26.72
N LEU A 441 -41.83 51.08 27.90
CA LEU A 441 -43.03 50.62 28.60
C LEU A 441 -43.79 51.73 29.31
N LYS A 442 -43.13 52.86 29.64
CA LYS A 442 -43.80 54.02 30.27
C LYS A 442 -44.47 55.00 29.31
N THR A 443 -44.16 54.88 28.01
CA THR A 443 -44.74 55.77 27.00
C THR A 443 -45.98 55.17 26.30
N LEU A 444 -46.35 53.94 26.61
CA LEU A 444 -47.52 53.24 26.05
C LEU A 444 -48.71 53.20 27.02
N GLN A 445 -48.63 53.90 28.21
CA GLN A 445 -49.70 54.03 29.19
C GLN A 445 -50.10 55.52 29.43
N ARG A 446 -50.26 56.32 28.39
CA ARG A 446 -50.97 57.60 28.42
C ARG A 446 -51.85 57.74 27.19
#